data_ed51e325e8c706f2fa9c8a0f038550bc
#
_entry.id   ed51e325e8c706f2fa9c8a0f038550bc
#
_cell.length_a   1.000
_cell.length_b   1.000
_cell.length_c   1.000
_cell.angle_alpha   90.00
_cell.angle_beta   90.00
_cell.angle_gamma   90.00
#
_symmetry.space_group_name_H-M   'P 1'
#
loop_
_entity.id
_entity.type
_entity.pdbx_description
1 polymer ?
#
loop_
_entity_poly.entity_id
_entity_poly.type
_entity_poly.pdbx_seq_one_letter_code
_entity_poly.pdbx_strand_id
1 'polypeptide(L)'
;PARESFLFRARAHANGCALDGRLHWVTNLRKSGFVVAAAIEREEGGAPFVLAIPDGLPGLQRSDDLELMGLQSSNTAALDFQAVQVAQEWLLHDNAKVFLPAVRAAFLGLQCGLSIGLARRSLQEAEAHLQGPRSGLLELLNEQKAHLEAQVDALKTGLLEGRFLTNPAALFNIRIALAEATASAVQFELQASGGKAYLCAHGSAFARRWRESAFVPIVTPSLVQLRAELLRQAKVSA
;
A
#
# COMPACT_ATOMS: atom_id res chain seq x y z
N PRO A 1 10.74 24.22 5.04
CA PRO A 1 10.91 23.26 3.99
C PRO A 1 9.73 23.37 3.05
N ALA A 2 10.01 23.86 1.82
CA ALA A 2 9.01 24.03 0.79
C ALA A 2 8.34 22.67 0.56
N ARG A 3 7.00 22.65 0.59
CA ARG A 3 6.23 21.62 -0.09
C ARG A 3 6.67 21.71 -1.55
N GLU A 4 7.48 20.75 -2.01
CA GLU A 4 7.49 20.40 -3.41
C GLU A 4 6.08 19.91 -3.70
N SER A 5 5.22 20.83 -4.12
CA SER A 5 3.94 20.50 -4.71
C SER A 5 4.29 19.75 -6.00
N PHE A 6 4.20 18.44 -5.97
CA PHE A 6 4.25 17.62 -7.17
C PHE A 6 3.08 18.07 -8.03
N LEU A 7 3.39 18.84 -9.07
CA LEU A 7 2.44 19.53 -9.92
C LEU A 7 1.82 18.54 -10.92
N PHE A 8 1.02 17.59 -10.41
CA PHE A 8 0.12 16.83 -11.23
C PHE A 8 -1.24 17.54 -11.19
N ARG A 9 -1.55 18.27 -12.26
CA ARG A 9 -2.68 19.19 -12.35
C ARG A 9 -3.50 18.97 -13.60
N ALA A 10 -4.76 19.38 -13.52
CA ALA A 10 -5.66 19.37 -14.65
C ALA A 10 -6.16 20.78 -14.94
N ARG A 11 -6.20 21.12 -16.23
CA ARG A 11 -6.90 22.26 -16.79
C ARG A 11 -8.20 21.80 -17.42
N ALA A 12 -9.34 22.29 -16.92
CA ALA A 12 -10.65 21.93 -17.46
C ALA A 12 -10.87 22.52 -18.86
N HIS A 13 -11.64 21.81 -19.69
CA HIS A 13 -12.19 22.30 -20.96
C HIS A 13 -13.56 21.66 -21.25
N ALA A 14 -14.24 22.08 -22.31
CA ALA A 14 -15.65 21.71 -22.59
C ALA A 14 -15.94 20.22 -22.62
N ASN A 15 -14.99 19.38 -23.06
CA ASN A 15 -15.18 17.94 -23.27
C ASN A 15 -14.32 17.06 -22.33
N GLY A 16 -13.76 17.62 -21.25
CA GLY A 16 -12.88 16.89 -20.32
C GLY A 16 -11.81 17.77 -19.69
N CYS A 17 -10.58 17.28 -19.63
CA CYS A 17 -9.46 18.04 -19.09
C CYS A 17 -8.14 17.66 -19.76
N ALA A 18 -7.18 18.60 -19.72
CA ALA A 18 -5.78 18.38 -20.09
C ALA A 18 -4.97 18.16 -18.81
N LEU A 19 -4.14 17.13 -18.80
CA LEU A 19 -3.27 16.76 -17.67
C LEU A 19 -1.83 17.12 -17.97
N ASP A 20 -1.16 17.74 -17.00
CA ASP A 20 0.26 18.02 -17.02
C ASP A 20 0.91 17.59 -15.70
N GLY A 21 2.16 17.09 -15.77
CA GLY A 21 2.93 16.72 -14.60
C GLY A 21 3.43 15.30 -14.59
N ARG A 22 3.69 14.76 -13.39
CA ARG A 22 4.28 13.42 -13.22
C ARG A 22 3.73 12.71 -11.99
N LEU A 23 3.44 11.41 -12.17
CA LEU A 23 3.22 10.45 -11.09
C LEU A 23 4.49 9.61 -10.94
N HIS A 24 5.20 9.76 -9.82
CA HIS A 24 6.52 9.14 -9.64
C HIS A 24 6.48 7.65 -9.31
N TRP A 25 5.37 7.18 -8.68
CA TRP A 25 5.24 5.83 -8.16
C TRP A 25 3.86 5.28 -8.46
N VAL A 26 3.72 4.53 -9.54
CA VAL A 26 2.47 3.85 -9.91
C VAL A 26 2.73 2.36 -9.95
N THR A 27 2.12 1.63 -9.04
CA THR A 27 2.24 0.17 -8.92
C THR A 27 1.16 -0.53 -9.76
N ASN A 28 1.42 -1.79 -10.17
CA ASN A 28 0.58 -2.55 -11.11
C ASN A 28 0.43 -1.89 -12.48
N LEU A 29 1.40 -1.11 -12.86
CA LEU A 29 1.43 -0.40 -14.11
C LEU A 29 2.08 -1.27 -15.20
N ARG A 30 1.30 -2.15 -15.81
CA ARG A 30 1.79 -2.98 -16.93
C ARG A 30 2.37 -2.10 -18.04
N LYS A 31 3.15 -2.68 -18.94
CA LYS A 31 3.72 -1.95 -20.08
C LYS A 31 2.66 -1.47 -21.07
N SER A 32 1.50 -2.13 -21.08
CA SER A 32 0.32 -1.78 -21.88
C SER A 32 -0.95 -2.31 -21.22
N GLY A 33 -2.11 -1.78 -21.59
CA GLY A 33 -3.42 -2.23 -21.11
C GLY A 33 -3.68 -1.87 -19.65
N PHE A 34 -3.18 -0.72 -19.18
CA PHE A 34 -3.45 -0.23 -17.84
C PHE A 34 -4.50 0.87 -17.81
N VAL A 35 -5.13 1.03 -16.65
CA VAL A 35 -5.93 2.20 -16.29
C VAL A 35 -5.49 2.66 -14.92
N VAL A 36 -5.16 3.93 -14.77
CA VAL A 36 -4.75 4.53 -13.49
C VAL A 36 -5.87 5.38 -12.93
N ALA A 37 -6.33 5.09 -11.72
CA ALA A 37 -7.22 5.99 -10.98
C ALA A 37 -6.37 6.98 -10.16
N ALA A 38 -6.55 8.27 -10.39
CA ALA A 38 -5.78 9.31 -9.70
C ALA A 38 -6.68 10.45 -9.22
N ALA A 39 -6.39 10.96 -8.01
CA ALA A 39 -6.94 12.22 -7.54
C ALA A 39 -6.05 13.37 -8.05
N ILE A 40 -6.66 14.36 -8.68
CA ILE A 40 -5.98 15.41 -9.44
C ILE A 40 -6.44 16.78 -8.96
N GLU A 41 -5.51 17.68 -8.74
CA GLU A 41 -5.83 19.08 -8.40
C GLU A 41 -6.22 19.86 -9.64
N ARG A 42 -7.15 20.81 -9.50
CA ARG A 42 -7.55 21.73 -10.55
C ARG A 42 -6.62 22.94 -10.57
N GLU A 43 -6.17 23.36 -11.76
CA GLU A 43 -5.37 24.60 -11.88
C GLU A 43 -6.16 25.82 -11.41
N GLU A 44 -7.46 25.84 -11.67
CA GLU A 44 -8.37 26.94 -11.30
C GLU A 44 -8.72 26.94 -9.81
N GLY A 45 -8.23 25.97 -9.04
CA GLY A 45 -8.59 25.75 -7.64
C GLY A 45 -9.88 24.98 -7.45
N GLY A 46 -10.31 24.83 -6.19
CA GLY A 46 -11.48 24.04 -5.82
C GLY A 46 -11.14 22.64 -5.28
N ALA A 47 -12.11 21.75 -5.25
CA ALA A 47 -11.91 20.38 -4.79
C ALA A 47 -11.17 19.56 -5.87
N PRO A 48 -10.16 18.75 -5.47
CA PRO A 48 -9.59 17.75 -6.37
C PRO A 48 -10.68 16.77 -6.86
N PHE A 49 -10.52 16.24 -8.04
CA PHE A 49 -11.44 15.25 -8.63
C PHE A 49 -10.69 13.94 -8.92
N VAL A 50 -11.41 12.87 -9.23
CA VAL A 50 -10.83 11.55 -9.50
C VAL A 50 -11.11 11.14 -10.93
N LEU A 51 -10.05 10.85 -11.68
CA LEU A 51 -10.12 10.31 -13.04
C LEU A 51 -9.64 8.86 -13.09
N ALA A 52 -10.18 8.10 -14.01
CA ALA A 52 -9.57 6.92 -14.59
C ALA A 52 -8.79 7.35 -15.84
N ILE A 53 -7.52 7.01 -15.94
CA ILE A 53 -6.65 7.43 -17.05
C ILE A 53 -6.19 6.15 -17.76
N PRO A 54 -6.72 5.86 -18.95
CA PRO A 54 -6.30 4.71 -19.75
C PRO A 54 -4.92 4.94 -20.37
N ASP A 55 -4.22 3.86 -20.70
CA ASP A 55 -3.00 3.93 -21.49
C ASP A 55 -3.26 4.36 -22.94
N GLY A 56 -2.19 4.60 -23.68
CA GLY A 56 -2.25 4.92 -25.11
C GLY A 56 -2.74 6.34 -25.44
N LEU A 57 -2.99 7.19 -24.44
CA LEU A 57 -3.35 8.59 -24.69
C LEU A 57 -2.14 9.37 -25.22
N PRO A 58 -2.32 10.22 -26.26
CA PRO A 58 -1.27 11.09 -26.76
C PRO A 58 -0.70 11.97 -25.63
N GLY A 59 0.65 12.04 -25.53
CA GLY A 59 1.34 12.80 -24.48
C GLY A 59 1.52 12.06 -23.14
N LEU A 60 0.92 10.86 -22.98
CA LEU A 60 1.14 9.99 -21.82
C LEU A 60 2.35 9.09 -22.08
N GLN A 61 3.34 9.15 -21.19
CA GLN A 61 4.53 8.32 -21.26
C GLN A 61 4.75 7.56 -19.97
N ARG A 62 4.91 6.23 -20.08
CA ARG A 62 5.34 5.36 -18.99
C ARG A 62 6.84 5.20 -19.01
N SER A 63 7.51 5.38 -17.88
CA SER A 63 8.93 5.05 -17.74
C SER A 63 9.17 3.53 -17.83
N ASP A 64 10.43 3.12 -17.88
CA ASP A 64 10.80 1.75 -17.52
C ASP A 64 10.41 1.44 -16.09
N ASP A 65 10.36 0.13 -15.74
CA ASP A 65 10.11 -0.30 -14.37
C ASP A 65 11.20 0.25 -13.45
N LEU A 66 10.80 0.72 -12.26
CA LEU A 66 11.75 1.22 -11.27
C LEU A 66 12.59 0.06 -10.71
N GLU A 67 13.89 0.29 -10.57
CA GLU A 67 14.81 -0.65 -9.91
C GLU A 67 14.60 -0.62 -8.39
N LEU A 68 13.75 -1.50 -7.89
CA LEU A 68 13.37 -1.56 -6.48
C LEU A 68 14.22 -2.57 -5.72
N MET A 69 14.46 -2.32 -4.43
CA MET A 69 15.13 -3.28 -3.52
C MET A 69 14.32 -4.57 -3.30
N GLY A 70 12.99 -4.49 -3.41
CA GLY A 70 12.02 -5.58 -3.32
C GLY A 70 10.84 -5.28 -4.21
N LEU A 71 9.86 -6.20 -4.33
CA LEU A 71 8.66 -6.02 -5.15
C LEU A 71 8.97 -5.73 -6.64
N GLN A 72 10.05 -6.25 -7.16
CA GLN A 72 10.52 -6.01 -8.54
C GLN A 72 9.49 -6.43 -9.60
N SER A 73 8.64 -7.43 -9.29
CA SER A 73 7.56 -7.90 -10.18
C SER A 73 6.28 -7.07 -10.08
N SER A 74 6.28 -5.96 -9.36
CA SER A 74 5.08 -5.12 -9.16
C SER A 74 4.74 -4.22 -10.35
N ASN A 75 5.57 -4.21 -11.40
CA ASN A 75 5.47 -3.28 -12.54
C ASN A 75 5.31 -1.82 -12.07
N THR A 76 6.08 -1.42 -11.05
CA THR A 76 6.06 -0.05 -10.54
C THR A 76 6.89 0.84 -11.47
N ALA A 77 6.27 1.90 -11.98
CA ALA A 77 6.89 2.85 -12.89
C ALA A 77 6.39 4.28 -12.64
N ALA A 78 6.98 5.25 -13.30
CA ALA A 78 6.47 6.61 -13.34
C ALA A 78 5.60 6.83 -14.58
N LEU A 79 4.71 7.81 -14.51
CA LEU A 79 3.94 8.34 -15.63
C LEU A 79 4.20 9.82 -15.80
N ASP A 80 4.57 10.22 -16.99
CA ASP A 80 4.73 11.62 -17.41
C ASP A 80 3.54 12.03 -18.28
N PHE A 81 3.01 13.22 -18.03
CA PHE A 81 1.85 13.80 -18.68
C PHE A 81 2.25 15.10 -19.34
N GLN A 82 2.05 15.21 -20.64
CA GLN A 82 2.33 16.42 -21.43
C GLN A 82 1.06 16.76 -22.22
N ALA A 83 0.24 17.67 -21.68
CA ALA A 83 -1.04 18.08 -22.24
C ALA A 83 -1.97 16.90 -22.59
N VAL A 84 -1.97 15.84 -21.78
CA VAL A 84 -2.75 14.61 -22.02
C VAL A 84 -4.23 14.91 -21.94
N GLN A 85 -4.96 14.73 -23.04
CA GLN A 85 -6.40 14.97 -23.09
C GLN A 85 -7.15 13.75 -22.54
N VAL A 86 -7.97 13.97 -21.51
CA VAL A 86 -8.84 12.93 -20.92
C VAL A 86 -10.28 13.38 -21.06
N ALA A 87 -11.09 12.55 -21.71
CA ALA A 87 -12.51 12.84 -21.95
C ALA A 87 -13.32 12.76 -20.64
N GLN A 88 -14.44 13.49 -20.60
CA GLN A 88 -15.34 13.59 -19.45
C GLN A 88 -15.89 12.22 -18.99
N GLU A 89 -16.03 11.26 -19.88
CA GLU A 89 -16.50 9.90 -19.56
C GLU A 89 -15.57 9.14 -18.60
N TRP A 90 -14.31 9.54 -18.49
CA TRP A 90 -13.33 8.97 -17.58
C TRP A 90 -13.35 9.60 -16.17
N LEU A 91 -14.24 10.57 -15.93
CA LEU A 91 -14.44 11.13 -14.61
C LEU A 91 -15.11 10.10 -13.70
N LEU A 92 -14.39 9.64 -12.67
CA LEU A 92 -14.93 8.74 -11.66
C LEU A 92 -15.74 9.52 -10.61
N HIS A 93 -15.25 10.69 -10.20
CA HIS A 93 -15.94 11.55 -9.24
C HIS A 93 -15.39 12.98 -9.28
N ASP A 94 -16.27 13.97 -9.20
CA ASP A 94 -15.94 15.39 -9.27
C ASP A 94 -15.31 15.97 -7.97
N ASN A 95 -15.37 15.20 -6.86
CA ASN A 95 -14.83 15.60 -5.56
C ASN A 95 -14.09 14.42 -4.88
N ALA A 96 -12.75 14.45 -4.94
CA ALA A 96 -11.92 13.43 -4.31
C ALA A 96 -12.06 13.39 -2.77
N LYS A 97 -12.42 14.52 -2.13
CA LYS A 97 -12.64 14.58 -0.66
C LYS A 97 -13.88 13.79 -0.23
N VAL A 98 -14.81 13.54 -1.14
CA VAL A 98 -15.99 12.67 -0.94
C VAL A 98 -15.68 11.24 -1.34
N PHE A 99 -15.09 11.03 -2.50
CA PHE A 99 -14.82 9.72 -3.07
C PHE A 99 -13.80 8.91 -2.25
N LEU A 100 -12.66 9.51 -1.89
CA LEU A 100 -11.59 8.78 -1.21
C LEU A 100 -11.99 8.22 0.16
N PRO A 101 -12.74 8.93 1.02
CA PRO A 101 -13.28 8.34 2.24
C PRO A 101 -14.23 7.17 1.99
N ALA A 102 -15.07 7.23 0.96
CA ALA A 102 -16.04 6.17 0.64
C ALA A 102 -15.36 4.85 0.22
N VAL A 103 -14.24 4.92 -0.52
CA VAL A 103 -13.48 3.73 -0.98
C VAL A 103 -12.38 3.29 -0.03
N ARG A 104 -12.08 4.08 1.00
CA ARG A 104 -10.93 3.90 1.89
C ARG A 104 -10.91 2.53 2.56
N ALA A 105 -12.06 2.07 3.06
CA ALA A 105 -12.14 0.80 3.78
C ALA A 105 -11.75 -0.39 2.89
N ALA A 106 -12.25 -0.44 1.66
CA ALA A 106 -11.92 -1.46 0.68
C ALA A 106 -10.45 -1.38 0.27
N PHE A 107 -9.94 -0.19 -0.03
CA PHE A 107 -8.56 0.03 -0.45
C PHE A 107 -7.54 -0.38 0.63
N LEU A 108 -7.71 0.08 1.87
CA LEU A 108 -6.83 -0.29 2.97
C LEU A 108 -6.97 -1.77 3.35
N GLY A 109 -8.17 -2.33 3.26
CA GLY A 109 -8.39 -3.76 3.47
C GLY A 109 -7.58 -4.62 2.49
N LEU A 110 -7.57 -4.26 1.19
CA LEU A 110 -6.74 -4.91 0.19
C LEU A 110 -5.25 -4.75 0.47
N GLN A 111 -4.82 -3.56 0.90
CA GLN A 111 -3.41 -3.34 1.29
C GLN A 111 -2.98 -4.20 2.49
N CYS A 112 -3.86 -4.45 3.45
CA CYS A 112 -3.57 -5.36 4.56
C CYS A 112 -3.17 -6.76 4.08
N GLY A 113 -3.63 -7.19 2.91
CA GLY A 113 -3.25 -8.45 2.28
C GLY A 113 -1.73 -8.60 2.07
N LEU A 114 -1.01 -7.51 1.81
CA LEU A 114 0.46 -7.50 1.70
C LEU A 114 1.11 -7.95 3.03
N SER A 115 0.67 -7.36 4.13
CA SER A 115 1.15 -7.71 5.48
C SER A 115 0.78 -9.15 5.85
N ILE A 116 -0.49 -9.52 5.67
CA ILE A 116 -1.02 -10.84 6.05
C ILE A 116 -0.27 -11.96 5.31
N GLY A 117 -0.12 -11.84 3.99
CA GLY A 117 0.54 -12.86 3.17
C GLY A 117 2.01 -13.02 3.55
N LEU A 118 2.72 -11.92 3.74
CA LEU A 118 4.14 -11.93 4.08
C LEU A 118 4.37 -12.48 5.50
N ALA A 119 3.59 -12.06 6.48
CA ALA A 119 3.67 -12.55 7.86
C ALA A 119 3.36 -14.05 7.93
N ARG A 120 2.27 -14.51 7.32
CA ARG A 120 1.92 -15.94 7.28
C ARG A 120 3.03 -16.79 6.68
N ARG A 121 3.60 -16.33 5.56
CA ARG A 121 4.68 -17.06 4.91
C ARG A 121 5.92 -17.14 5.79
N SER A 122 6.33 -16.05 6.43
CA SER A 122 7.47 -16.04 7.33
C SER A 122 7.27 -16.93 8.55
N LEU A 123 6.08 -16.93 9.17
CA LEU A 123 5.78 -17.82 10.29
C LEU A 123 5.74 -19.31 9.87
N GLN A 124 5.26 -19.60 8.65
CA GLN A 124 5.30 -20.94 8.09
C GLN A 124 6.73 -21.45 7.86
N GLU A 125 7.60 -20.61 7.34
CA GLU A 125 9.02 -20.92 7.16
C GLU A 125 9.72 -21.11 8.51
N ALA A 126 9.43 -20.24 9.49
CA ALA A 126 9.95 -20.38 10.83
C ALA A 126 9.58 -21.73 11.44
N GLU A 127 8.31 -22.15 11.34
CA GLU A 127 7.80 -23.41 11.87
C GLU A 127 8.57 -24.62 11.33
N ALA A 128 8.92 -24.61 10.04
CA ALA A 128 9.67 -25.69 9.41
C ALA A 128 11.09 -25.88 10.00
N HIS A 129 11.60 -24.87 10.73
CA HIS A 129 12.93 -24.89 11.34
C HIS A 129 12.92 -25.11 12.86
N LEU A 130 11.74 -25.22 13.49
CA LEU A 130 11.61 -25.37 14.95
C LEU A 130 11.71 -26.83 15.42
N GLN A 131 12.87 -27.45 15.17
CA GLN A 131 13.18 -28.82 15.60
C GLN A 131 14.38 -28.82 16.55
N GLY A 132 14.48 -29.85 17.40
CA GLY A 132 15.58 -30.02 18.34
C GLY A 132 15.71 -28.84 19.31
N PRO A 133 16.90 -28.22 19.46
CA PRO A 133 17.12 -27.12 20.41
C PRO A 133 16.26 -25.87 20.18
N ARG A 134 15.69 -25.71 18.98
CA ARG A 134 14.85 -24.56 18.62
C ARG A 134 13.38 -24.77 18.98
N SER A 135 12.99 -25.94 19.45
CA SER A 135 11.61 -26.25 19.89
C SER A 135 11.12 -25.31 21.01
N GLY A 136 12.02 -24.73 21.79
CA GLY A 136 11.69 -23.70 22.79
C GLY A 136 11.05 -22.41 22.24
N LEU A 137 11.09 -22.21 20.90
CA LEU A 137 10.43 -21.07 20.23
C LEU A 137 9.00 -21.37 19.78
N LEU A 138 8.48 -22.59 20.01
CA LEU A 138 7.12 -22.97 19.55
C LEU A 138 6.02 -22.16 20.21
N GLU A 139 6.16 -21.84 21.51
CA GLU A 139 5.18 -21.02 22.21
C GLU A 139 5.11 -19.62 21.59
N LEU A 140 6.25 -18.98 21.37
CA LEU A 140 6.33 -17.66 20.73
C LEU A 140 5.80 -17.68 19.28
N LEU A 141 6.03 -18.77 18.51
CA LEU A 141 5.43 -18.96 17.20
C LEU A 141 3.90 -18.95 17.29
N ASN A 142 3.34 -19.71 18.23
CA ASN A 142 1.89 -19.82 18.39
C ASN A 142 1.28 -18.48 18.83
N GLU A 143 1.93 -17.73 19.70
CA GLU A 143 1.52 -16.37 20.08
C GLU A 143 1.51 -15.43 18.87
N GLN A 144 2.57 -15.43 18.04
CA GLN A 144 2.58 -14.58 16.84
C GLN A 144 1.53 -14.97 15.82
N LYS A 145 1.28 -16.27 15.62
CA LYS A 145 0.19 -16.77 14.76
C LYS A 145 -1.17 -16.32 15.29
N ALA A 146 -1.43 -16.50 16.57
CA ALA A 146 -2.70 -16.10 17.20
C ALA A 146 -2.93 -14.59 17.10
N HIS A 147 -1.90 -13.78 17.35
CA HIS A 147 -1.96 -12.33 17.21
C HIS A 147 -2.29 -11.91 15.76
N LEU A 148 -1.62 -12.50 14.78
CA LEU A 148 -1.86 -12.23 13.36
C LEU A 148 -3.31 -12.57 12.96
N GLU A 149 -3.78 -13.78 13.32
CA GLU A 149 -5.14 -14.21 12.95
C GLU A 149 -6.22 -13.38 13.65
N ALA A 150 -6.01 -12.95 14.90
CA ALA A 150 -6.90 -12.02 15.57
C ALA A 150 -7.06 -10.68 14.80
N GLN A 151 -5.97 -10.14 14.26
CA GLN A 151 -6.04 -8.93 13.41
C GLN A 151 -6.75 -9.21 12.09
N VAL A 152 -6.53 -10.39 11.49
CA VAL A 152 -7.21 -10.81 10.25
C VAL A 152 -8.73 -10.94 10.47
N ASP A 153 -9.14 -11.54 11.56
CA ASP A 153 -10.58 -11.71 11.87
C ASP A 153 -11.23 -10.37 12.20
N ALA A 154 -10.55 -9.49 12.94
CA ALA A 154 -11.02 -8.14 13.19
C ALA A 154 -11.17 -7.33 11.89
N LEU A 155 -10.23 -7.49 10.94
CA LEU A 155 -10.28 -6.87 9.61
C LEU A 155 -11.49 -7.37 8.82
N LYS A 156 -11.66 -8.70 8.71
CA LYS A 156 -12.77 -9.31 7.98
C LYS A 156 -14.12 -8.87 8.53
N THR A 157 -14.29 -9.00 9.84
CA THR A 157 -15.54 -8.62 10.53
C THR A 157 -15.85 -7.15 10.31
N GLY A 158 -14.86 -6.27 10.52
CA GLY A 158 -15.07 -4.83 10.34
C GLY A 158 -15.39 -4.41 8.90
N LEU A 159 -14.84 -5.10 7.89
CA LEU A 159 -15.18 -4.88 6.48
C LEU A 159 -16.60 -5.36 6.15
N LEU A 160 -16.97 -6.57 6.58
CA LEU A 160 -18.29 -7.16 6.29
C LEU A 160 -19.42 -6.39 6.97
N GLU A 161 -19.21 -5.90 8.19
CA GLU A 161 -20.17 -5.10 8.95
C GLU A 161 -20.19 -3.61 8.54
N GLY A 162 -19.32 -3.16 7.66
CA GLY A 162 -19.19 -1.74 7.28
C GLY A 162 -18.67 -0.84 8.42
N ARG A 163 -18.13 -1.40 9.50
CA ARG A 163 -17.67 -0.68 10.70
C ARG A 163 -16.66 0.42 10.40
N PHE A 164 -15.81 0.20 9.42
CA PHE A 164 -14.75 1.16 9.07
C PHE A 164 -15.23 2.38 8.29
N LEU A 165 -16.48 2.40 7.84
CA LEU A 165 -17.10 3.58 7.23
C LEU A 165 -17.37 4.66 8.28
N THR A 166 -17.78 4.24 9.49
CA THR A 166 -18.06 5.14 10.62
C THR A 166 -16.90 5.28 11.58
N ASN A 167 -16.02 4.26 11.68
CA ASN A 167 -14.84 4.26 12.54
C ASN A 167 -13.56 3.90 11.75
N PRO A 168 -13.03 4.82 10.94
CA PRO A 168 -11.81 4.56 10.18
C PRO A 168 -10.57 4.37 11.06
N ALA A 169 -10.55 4.91 12.30
CA ALA A 169 -9.45 4.74 13.24
C ALA A 169 -9.22 3.26 13.59
N ALA A 170 -10.28 2.46 13.72
CA ALA A 170 -10.16 1.03 13.96
C ALA A 170 -9.40 0.31 12.83
N LEU A 171 -9.67 0.67 11.56
CA LEU A 171 -8.94 0.12 10.41
C LEU A 171 -7.47 0.58 10.39
N PHE A 172 -7.20 1.83 10.76
CA PHE A 172 -5.82 2.34 10.83
C PHE A 172 -4.99 1.58 11.86
N ASN A 173 -5.56 1.32 13.04
CA ASN A 173 -4.91 0.52 14.07
C ASN A 173 -4.63 -0.93 13.60
N ILE A 174 -5.59 -1.58 12.95
CA ILE A 174 -5.40 -2.92 12.36
C ILE A 174 -4.28 -2.89 11.30
N ARG A 175 -4.26 -1.88 10.41
CA ARG A 175 -3.22 -1.75 9.38
C ARG A 175 -1.83 -1.57 10.00
N ILE A 176 -1.72 -0.80 11.09
CA ILE A 176 -0.47 -0.62 11.84
C ILE A 176 -0.07 -1.95 12.50
N ALA A 177 -0.96 -2.60 13.24
CA ALA A 177 -0.69 -3.86 13.93
C ALA A 177 -0.25 -4.98 12.95
N LEU A 178 -0.88 -5.08 11.78
CA LEU A 178 -0.50 -6.04 10.73
C LEU A 178 0.89 -5.74 10.15
N ALA A 179 1.27 -4.48 10.01
CA ALA A 179 2.61 -4.12 9.55
C ALA A 179 3.68 -4.46 10.60
N GLU A 180 3.40 -4.22 11.88
CA GLU A 180 4.27 -4.60 13.00
C GLU A 180 4.39 -6.12 13.14
N ALA A 181 3.28 -6.85 13.02
CA ALA A 181 3.27 -8.30 12.99
C ALA A 181 4.10 -8.86 11.82
N THR A 182 4.09 -8.20 10.65
CA THR A 182 4.92 -8.59 9.50
C THR A 182 6.41 -8.44 9.82
N ALA A 183 6.82 -7.33 10.38
CA ALA A 183 8.21 -7.09 10.76
C ALA A 183 8.68 -8.12 11.81
N SER A 184 7.85 -8.38 12.82
CA SER A 184 8.11 -9.39 13.85
C SER A 184 8.22 -10.80 13.25
N ALA A 185 7.32 -11.19 12.36
CA ALA A 185 7.30 -12.51 11.73
C ALA A 185 8.57 -12.78 10.89
N VAL A 186 9.04 -11.77 10.12
CA VAL A 186 10.26 -11.89 9.32
C VAL A 186 11.50 -11.99 10.21
N GLN A 187 11.57 -11.22 11.29
CA GLN A 187 12.64 -11.34 12.30
C GLN A 187 12.61 -12.71 12.97
N PHE A 188 11.44 -13.22 13.29
CA PHE A 188 11.28 -14.54 13.89
C PHE A 188 11.71 -15.66 12.95
N GLU A 189 11.40 -15.55 11.66
CA GLU A 189 11.89 -16.48 10.62
C GLU A 189 13.41 -16.58 10.64
N LEU A 190 14.12 -15.43 10.72
CA LEU A 190 15.58 -15.43 10.81
C LEU A 190 16.08 -16.15 12.05
N GLN A 191 15.48 -15.90 13.22
CA GLN A 191 15.86 -16.56 14.47
C GLN A 191 15.65 -18.07 14.40
N ALA A 192 14.52 -18.52 13.86
CA ALA A 192 14.21 -19.93 13.71
C ALA A 192 15.13 -20.63 12.70
N SER A 193 15.43 -19.98 11.59
CA SER A 193 16.30 -20.52 10.53
C SER A 193 17.79 -20.48 10.88
N GLY A 194 18.19 -19.51 11.71
CA GLY A 194 19.57 -19.28 12.11
C GLY A 194 20.48 -18.87 10.93
N GLY A 195 21.79 -19.06 11.08
CA GLY A 195 22.79 -18.61 10.11
C GLY A 195 22.61 -19.16 8.69
N LYS A 196 21.88 -20.24 8.50
CA LYS A 196 21.60 -20.80 7.16
C LYS A 196 20.79 -19.82 6.29
N ALA A 197 19.81 -19.11 6.87
CA ALA A 197 19.04 -18.10 6.15
C ALA A 197 19.86 -16.87 5.74
N TYR A 198 21.00 -16.65 6.41
CA TYR A 198 21.89 -15.52 6.14
C TYR A 198 22.95 -15.80 5.06
N LEU A 199 23.05 -17.07 4.58
CA LEU A 199 23.94 -17.45 3.50
C LEU A 199 23.29 -17.16 2.15
N CYS A 200 23.98 -16.45 1.24
CA CYS A 200 23.46 -16.12 -0.10
C CYS A 200 22.98 -17.36 -0.87
N ALA A 201 23.68 -18.49 -0.73
CA ALA A 201 23.33 -19.75 -1.42
C ALA A 201 21.99 -20.36 -0.96
N HIS A 202 21.53 -20.05 0.27
CA HIS A 202 20.35 -20.68 0.87
C HIS A 202 19.27 -19.67 1.29
N GLY A 203 19.65 -18.43 1.52
CA GLY A 203 18.79 -17.38 2.08
C GLY A 203 18.05 -16.52 1.07
N SER A 204 18.09 -16.80 -0.23
CA SER A 204 17.51 -15.92 -1.26
C SER A 204 16.03 -15.64 -1.06
N ALA A 205 15.23 -16.64 -0.68
CA ALA A 205 13.80 -16.50 -0.42
C ALA A 205 13.54 -15.68 0.85
N PHE A 206 14.32 -15.88 1.92
CA PHE A 206 14.28 -15.07 3.12
C PHE A 206 14.68 -13.62 2.81
N ALA A 207 15.79 -13.41 2.11
CA ALA A 207 16.28 -12.08 1.73
C ALA A 207 15.25 -11.29 0.90
N ARG A 208 14.47 -11.97 0.05
CA ARG A 208 13.34 -11.35 -0.65
C ARG A 208 12.27 -10.90 0.36
N ARG A 209 11.79 -11.78 1.23
CA ARG A 209 10.77 -11.43 2.25
C ARG A 209 11.23 -10.30 3.14
N TRP A 210 12.50 -10.30 3.53
CA TRP A 210 13.11 -9.23 4.31
C TRP A 210 13.01 -7.87 3.61
N ARG A 211 13.42 -7.80 2.34
CA ARG A 211 13.35 -6.56 1.56
C ARG A 211 11.91 -6.10 1.30
N GLU A 212 11.01 -7.05 1.02
CA GLU A 212 9.59 -6.76 0.82
C GLU A 212 8.92 -6.26 2.11
N SER A 213 9.28 -6.81 3.27
CA SER A 213 8.75 -6.36 4.56
C SER A 213 9.13 -4.92 4.88
N ALA A 214 10.32 -4.48 4.47
CA ALA A 214 10.78 -3.10 4.66
C ALA A 214 9.92 -2.07 3.91
N PHE A 215 9.21 -2.47 2.86
CA PHE A 215 8.30 -1.60 2.11
C PHE A 215 6.94 -1.41 2.78
N VAL A 216 6.48 -2.39 3.56
CA VAL A 216 5.14 -2.37 4.19
C VAL A 216 4.86 -1.08 4.98
N PRO A 217 5.79 -0.53 5.79
CA PRO A 217 5.56 0.70 6.54
C PRO A 217 5.40 1.96 5.70
N ILE A 218 5.93 1.97 4.46
CA ILE A 218 5.99 3.16 3.61
C ILE A 218 4.95 3.17 2.49
N VAL A 219 4.24 2.07 2.26
CA VAL A 219 3.15 2.03 1.27
C VAL A 219 2.04 3.00 1.66
N THR A 220 1.62 3.85 0.71
CA THR A 220 0.66 4.94 0.96
C THR A 220 -0.78 4.43 1.14
N PRO A 221 -1.51 4.85 2.20
CA PRO A 221 -1.06 5.69 3.29
C PRO A 221 -0.06 4.98 4.20
N SER A 222 1.09 5.63 4.42
CA SER A 222 2.18 5.08 5.24
C SER A 222 1.80 5.01 6.72
N LEU A 223 2.53 4.20 7.51
CA LEU A 223 2.29 4.14 8.96
C LEU A 223 2.46 5.50 9.63
N VAL A 224 3.37 6.35 9.13
CA VAL A 224 3.53 7.73 9.64
C VAL A 224 2.28 8.55 9.39
N GLN A 225 1.71 8.46 8.19
CA GLN A 225 0.46 9.17 7.85
C GLN A 225 -0.72 8.67 8.67
N LEU A 226 -0.85 7.34 8.85
CA LEU A 226 -1.93 6.76 9.67
C LEU A 226 -1.82 7.18 11.15
N ARG A 227 -0.62 7.14 11.74
CA ARG A 227 -0.38 7.59 13.12
C ARG A 227 -0.65 9.07 13.28
N ALA A 228 -0.23 9.90 12.34
CA ALA A 228 -0.52 11.34 12.36
C ALA A 228 -2.02 11.63 12.31
N GLU A 229 -2.77 10.88 11.50
CA GLU A 229 -4.23 11.01 11.41
C GLU A 229 -4.92 10.56 12.71
N LEU A 230 -4.49 9.45 13.33
CA LEU A 230 -5.00 9.02 14.63
C LEU A 230 -4.78 10.08 15.73
N LEU A 231 -3.59 10.69 15.77
CA LEU A 231 -3.29 11.78 16.71
C LEU A 231 -4.16 13.01 16.46
N ARG A 232 -4.43 13.35 15.20
CA ARG A 232 -5.33 14.45 14.83
C ARG A 232 -6.77 14.18 15.31
N GLN A 233 -7.27 12.97 15.12
CA GLN A 233 -8.63 12.57 15.55
C GLN A 233 -8.75 12.62 17.08
N ALA A 234 -7.76 12.12 17.81
CA ALA A 234 -7.77 12.16 19.28
C ALA A 234 -7.83 13.59 19.83
N LYS A 235 -7.16 14.56 19.20
CA LYS A 235 -7.19 15.97 19.59
C LYS A 235 -8.54 16.68 19.32
N VAL A 236 -9.32 16.17 18.38
CA VAL A 236 -10.66 16.74 18.06
C VAL A 236 -11.72 16.19 19.00
N SER A 237 -11.48 15.01 19.59
CA SER A 237 -12.41 14.35 20.50
C SER A 237 -12.15 14.69 21.99
N ALA A 238 -11.06 15.40 22.30
CA ALA A 238 -10.70 15.90 23.63
C ALA A 238 -11.08 17.37 23.78
#